data_c091d908990db0c553443c1ebeb63cf6
#
_entry.id   c091d908990db0c553443c1ebeb63cf6
#
_cell.length_a   1.000
_cell.length_b   1.000
_cell.length_c   1.000
_cell.angle_alpha   90.00
_cell.angle_beta   90.00
_cell.angle_gamma   90.00
#
_symmetry.space_group_name_H-M   'P 1'
#
loop_
_entity.id
_entity.type
_entity.pdbx_description
1 polymer ?
#
loop_
_entity_poly.entity_id
_entity_poly.type
_entity_poly.pdbx_seq_one_letter_code
_entity_poly.pdbx_strand_id
1 'polypeptide(L)'
;MRENRIIFATGNEGKMREIREILKDLGMEVCSMKEAGICLDIEENGTTFGENAEIKAMAVWKKSGGIVLADDSGLVVDCLGGEPGIYSARYMGEETSYEIKNQTILNRAALFKGEDRSARFVCNIAAVLPDGRVLHTEAAMEGLIADKPAGGEGFGYDPILYIPEFHMTSAELTMDQKNRISHRGKALEAMKDKLKEQLGEERHESTDCQ
;
A
#
# COMPACT_ATOMS: atom_id res chain seq x y z
N MET A 1 20.68 20.01 4.53
CA MET A 1 20.77 18.90 3.55
C MET A 1 19.75 17.78 3.88
N ARG A 2 18.44 18.11 4.10
CA ARG A 2 17.35 17.13 4.34
C ARG A 2 16.19 17.29 3.34
N GLU A 3 16.29 18.21 2.41
CA GLU A 3 15.16 18.66 1.57
C GLU A 3 14.83 17.75 0.37
N ASN A 4 15.67 16.75 0.07
CA ASN A 4 15.48 15.92 -1.13
C ASN A 4 15.28 14.42 -0.77
N ARG A 5 14.62 14.12 0.36
CA ARG A 5 14.44 12.76 0.85
C ARG A 5 12.99 12.50 1.27
N ILE A 6 12.48 11.35 0.87
CA ILE A 6 11.21 10.80 1.32
C ILE A 6 11.50 9.62 2.25
N ILE A 7 10.91 9.61 3.45
CA ILE A 7 10.93 8.46 4.33
C ILE A 7 9.63 7.70 4.15
N PHE A 8 9.71 6.40 3.85
CA PHE A 8 8.53 5.55 3.79
C PHE A 8 8.42 4.73 5.09
N ALA A 9 7.30 4.90 5.81
CA ALA A 9 7.05 4.30 7.11
C ALA A 9 6.67 2.81 6.95
N THR A 10 7.61 2.00 6.48
CA THR A 10 7.47 0.54 6.36
C THR A 10 8.76 -0.18 6.71
N GLY A 11 8.63 -1.39 7.25
CA GLY A 11 9.72 -2.34 7.44
C GLY A 11 9.73 -3.46 6.38
N ASN A 12 8.81 -3.43 5.40
CA ASN A 12 8.67 -4.48 4.41
C ASN A 12 9.53 -4.18 3.18
N GLU A 13 10.61 -4.97 2.99
CA GLU A 13 11.55 -4.82 1.87
C GLU A 13 10.91 -5.07 0.49
N GLY A 14 9.88 -5.94 0.43
CA GLY A 14 9.13 -6.18 -0.80
C GLY A 14 8.39 -4.91 -1.24
N LYS A 15 7.70 -4.26 -0.30
CA LYS A 15 7.06 -2.96 -0.55
C LYS A 15 8.07 -1.90 -0.98
N MET A 16 9.22 -1.81 -0.29
CA MET A 16 10.22 -0.80 -0.59
C MET A 16 10.77 -0.88 -2.02
N ARG A 17 10.89 -2.09 -2.58
CA ARG A 17 11.32 -2.24 -4.00
C ARG A 17 10.30 -1.64 -4.96
N GLU A 18 9.02 -1.97 -4.79
CA GLU A 18 7.93 -1.41 -5.61
C GLU A 18 7.88 0.12 -5.48
N ILE A 19 7.96 0.65 -4.25
CA ILE A 19 7.88 2.07 -3.96
C ILE A 19 9.02 2.86 -4.63
N ARG A 20 10.26 2.37 -4.52
CA ARG A 20 11.43 3.03 -5.15
C ARG A 20 11.31 3.07 -6.66
N GLU A 21 10.85 1.98 -7.28
CA GLU A 21 10.67 1.93 -8.73
C GLU A 21 9.63 2.95 -9.21
N ILE A 22 8.53 3.10 -8.50
CA ILE A 22 7.45 4.02 -8.87
C ILE A 22 7.85 5.49 -8.62
N LEU A 23 8.51 5.76 -7.48
CA LEU A 23 8.85 7.14 -7.09
C LEU A 23 10.20 7.64 -7.65
N LYS A 24 10.94 6.84 -8.42
CA LYS A 24 12.26 7.20 -8.95
C LYS A 24 12.28 8.52 -9.72
N ASP A 25 11.20 8.82 -10.45
CA ASP A 25 11.07 10.01 -11.30
C ASP A 25 10.87 11.32 -10.50
N LEU A 26 10.67 11.24 -9.17
CA LEU A 26 10.63 12.44 -8.32
C LEU A 26 12.02 13.07 -8.14
N GLY A 27 13.10 12.36 -8.47
CA GLY A 27 14.47 12.82 -8.24
C GLY A 27 14.82 12.96 -6.75
N MET A 28 14.05 12.31 -5.87
CA MET A 28 14.24 12.30 -4.42
C MET A 28 14.76 10.94 -3.95
N GLU A 29 15.59 10.93 -2.91
CA GLU A 29 16.01 9.71 -2.24
C GLU A 29 14.82 9.11 -1.48
N VAL A 30 14.48 7.84 -1.73
CA VAL A 30 13.43 7.12 -1.00
C VAL A 30 14.05 6.10 -0.07
N CYS A 31 13.91 6.30 1.22
CA CYS A 31 14.45 5.41 2.26
C CYS A 31 13.35 4.85 3.18
N SER A 32 13.59 3.66 3.72
CA SER A 32 12.77 3.05 4.76
C SER A 32 13.02 3.70 6.13
N MET A 33 12.14 3.42 7.11
CA MET A 33 12.38 3.80 8.51
C MET A 33 13.72 3.30 9.01
N LYS A 34 14.10 2.05 8.69
CA LYS A 34 15.35 1.43 9.11
C LYS A 34 16.57 2.19 8.58
N GLU A 35 16.57 2.52 7.28
CA GLU A 35 17.64 3.30 6.63
C GLU A 35 17.71 4.73 7.16
N ALA A 36 16.58 5.30 7.57
CA ALA A 36 16.51 6.59 8.26
C ALA A 36 16.94 6.53 9.74
N GLY A 37 17.26 5.35 10.26
CA GLY A 37 17.63 5.16 11.68
C GLY A 37 16.45 5.32 12.64
N ILE A 38 15.21 5.16 12.16
CA ILE A 38 14.00 5.31 12.95
C ILE A 38 13.51 3.93 13.37
N CYS A 39 13.49 3.69 14.67
CA CYS A 39 12.89 2.51 15.26
C CYS A 39 11.67 2.97 16.07
N LEU A 40 10.49 2.59 15.61
CA LEU A 40 9.19 2.89 16.22
C LEU A 40 8.33 1.63 16.16
N ASP A 41 7.71 1.33 17.27
CA ASP A 41 6.55 0.44 17.31
C ASP A 41 5.30 1.33 17.19
N ILE A 42 4.55 1.16 16.13
CA ILE A 42 3.40 2.02 15.81
C ILE A 42 2.15 1.18 15.87
N GLU A 43 1.32 1.46 16.86
CA GLU A 43 0.01 0.82 17.00
C GLU A 43 -0.97 1.36 15.95
N GLU A 44 -1.43 0.45 15.07
CA GLU A 44 -2.43 0.74 14.04
C GLU A 44 -3.83 0.50 14.61
N ASN A 45 -4.39 1.52 15.26
CA ASN A 45 -5.70 1.48 15.92
C ASN A 45 -6.79 2.25 15.16
N GLY A 46 -6.54 2.63 13.92
CA GLY A 46 -7.52 3.22 13.01
C GLY A 46 -8.60 2.23 12.58
N THR A 47 -9.72 2.76 12.13
CA THR A 47 -10.89 2.01 11.66
C THR A 47 -10.94 1.87 10.14
N THR A 48 -10.06 2.57 9.43
CA THR A 48 -9.91 2.56 7.98
C THR A 48 -8.44 2.42 7.58
N PHE A 49 -8.19 1.98 6.33
CA PHE A 49 -6.83 1.97 5.76
C PHE A 49 -6.20 3.38 5.77
N GLY A 50 -7.00 4.41 5.45
CA GLY A 50 -6.52 5.79 5.45
C GLY A 50 -6.06 6.26 6.83
N GLU A 51 -6.84 5.99 7.87
CA GLU A 51 -6.47 6.33 9.25
C GLU A 51 -5.19 5.61 9.69
N ASN A 52 -5.04 4.32 9.39
CA ASN A 52 -3.84 3.57 9.73
C ASN A 52 -2.61 4.09 8.96
N ALA A 53 -2.75 4.42 7.67
CA ALA A 53 -1.68 5.04 6.89
C ALA A 53 -1.26 6.39 7.50
N GLU A 54 -2.22 7.24 7.88
CA GLU A 54 -1.95 8.54 8.51
C GLU A 54 -1.27 8.39 9.87
N ILE A 55 -1.75 7.48 10.73
CA ILE A 55 -1.15 7.19 12.04
C ILE A 55 0.33 6.84 11.86
N LYS A 56 0.65 5.95 10.91
CA LYS A 56 2.04 5.56 10.61
C LYS A 56 2.89 6.73 10.11
N ALA A 57 2.39 7.45 9.12
CA ALA A 57 3.11 8.58 8.53
C ALA A 57 3.38 9.68 9.56
N MET A 58 2.37 10.04 10.35
CA MET A 58 2.46 11.07 11.37
C MET A 58 3.40 10.68 12.52
N ALA A 59 3.40 9.42 12.95
CA ALA A 59 4.28 8.93 13.99
C ALA A 59 5.76 9.07 13.60
N VAL A 60 6.09 8.74 12.35
CA VAL A 60 7.45 8.86 11.80
C VAL A 60 7.81 10.34 11.59
N TRP A 61 6.89 11.14 11.02
CA TRP A 61 7.10 12.57 10.77
C TRP A 61 7.43 13.37 12.04
N LYS A 62 6.76 13.10 13.14
CA LYS A 62 7.04 13.73 14.44
C LYS A 62 8.49 13.54 14.90
N LYS A 63 9.18 12.49 14.43
CA LYS A 63 10.59 12.23 14.75
C LYS A 63 11.56 12.74 13.69
N SER A 64 11.20 12.66 12.43
CA SER A 64 12.12 12.98 11.33
C SER A 64 11.94 14.36 10.76
N GLY A 65 10.70 14.90 10.79
CA GLY A 65 10.32 16.01 9.93
C GLY A 65 10.42 15.62 8.44
N GLY A 66 10.37 16.63 7.55
CA GLY A 66 10.50 16.42 6.11
C GLY A 66 9.27 15.75 5.49
N ILE A 67 9.45 15.01 4.40
CA ILE A 67 8.37 14.29 3.72
C ILE A 67 8.35 12.85 4.19
N VAL A 68 7.22 12.43 4.76
CA VAL A 68 7.01 11.05 5.22
C VAL A 68 5.78 10.46 4.57
N LEU A 69 5.92 9.30 3.95
CA LEU A 69 4.83 8.51 3.40
C LEU A 69 4.62 7.24 4.21
N ALA A 70 3.38 6.78 4.26
CA ALA A 70 3.04 5.45 4.74
C ALA A 70 1.91 4.87 3.90
N ASP A 71 1.88 3.54 3.75
CA ASP A 71 0.74 2.83 3.19
C ASP A 71 0.06 1.95 4.24
N ASP A 72 -1.26 1.84 4.13
CA ASP A 72 -1.97 0.70 4.68
C ASP A 72 -2.77 0.03 3.57
N SER A 73 -2.75 -1.29 3.54
CA SER A 73 -3.33 -2.06 2.45
C SER A 73 -3.77 -3.45 2.89
N GLY A 74 -4.81 -3.93 2.24
CA GLY A 74 -5.33 -5.25 2.54
C GLY A 74 -6.25 -5.80 1.47
N LEU A 75 -6.67 -7.04 1.69
CA LEU A 75 -7.68 -7.74 0.89
C LEU A 75 -9.06 -7.48 1.48
N VAL A 76 -10.00 -7.08 0.65
CA VAL A 76 -11.42 -6.92 0.99
C VAL A 76 -12.21 -7.93 0.17
N VAL A 77 -12.97 -8.81 0.84
CA VAL A 77 -13.78 -9.85 0.20
C VAL A 77 -15.25 -9.60 0.48
N ASP A 78 -16.03 -9.30 -0.55
CA ASP A 78 -17.41 -8.82 -0.39
C ASP A 78 -18.33 -9.87 0.25
N CYS A 79 -18.26 -11.12 -0.18
CA CYS A 79 -19.06 -12.20 0.40
C CYS A 79 -18.68 -12.55 1.85
N LEU A 80 -17.56 -12.03 2.35
CA LEU A 80 -17.14 -12.20 3.73
C LEU A 80 -17.34 -10.91 4.56
N GLY A 81 -18.18 -9.98 4.08
CA GLY A 81 -18.47 -8.74 4.77
C GLY A 81 -17.29 -7.78 4.83
N GLY A 82 -16.37 -7.87 3.86
CA GLY A 82 -15.17 -7.05 3.78
C GLY A 82 -13.96 -7.63 4.50
N GLU A 83 -14.08 -8.76 5.19
CA GLU A 83 -12.92 -9.44 5.79
C GLU A 83 -11.91 -9.91 4.71
N PRO A 84 -10.61 -9.91 5.04
CA PRO A 84 -9.96 -9.51 6.29
C PRO A 84 -9.83 -7.98 6.47
N GLY A 85 -9.97 -7.16 5.41
CA GLY A 85 -9.95 -5.69 5.47
C GLY A 85 -8.67 -5.15 6.11
N ILE A 86 -8.81 -4.19 7.02
CA ILE A 86 -7.69 -3.57 7.76
C ILE A 86 -6.92 -4.57 8.65
N TYR A 87 -7.48 -5.75 8.88
CA TYR A 87 -6.83 -6.81 9.64
C TYR A 87 -6.01 -7.77 8.76
N SER A 88 -5.82 -7.47 7.47
CA SER A 88 -5.18 -8.39 6.51
C SER A 88 -3.85 -8.95 6.98
N ALA A 89 -2.97 -8.13 7.54
CA ALA A 89 -1.66 -8.57 8.03
C ALA A 89 -1.78 -9.48 9.27
N ARG A 90 -2.71 -9.16 10.18
CA ARG A 90 -2.92 -9.86 11.46
C ARG A 90 -4.14 -10.79 11.47
N TYR A 91 -4.75 -11.06 10.31
CA TYR A 91 -5.89 -11.95 10.18
C TYR A 91 -5.56 -13.32 10.77
N MET A 92 -6.42 -13.83 11.66
CA MET A 92 -6.21 -15.07 12.43
C MET A 92 -4.97 -15.07 13.34
N GLY A 93 -4.35 -13.92 13.60
CA GLY A 93 -3.13 -13.76 14.39
C GLY A 93 -1.90 -13.41 13.53
N GLU A 94 -0.98 -12.67 14.12
CA GLU A 94 0.21 -12.15 13.41
C GLU A 94 1.13 -13.28 12.94
N GLU A 95 1.32 -14.31 13.76
CA GLU A 95 2.17 -15.46 13.47
C GLU A 95 1.53 -16.49 12.50
N THR A 96 0.27 -16.29 12.10
CA THR A 96 -0.40 -17.21 11.17
C THR A 96 0.15 -17.04 9.76
N SER A 97 0.61 -18.14 9.16
CA SER A 97 1.16 -18.10 7.80
C SER A 97 0.12 -17.68 6.75
N TYR A 98 0.56 -17.03 5.68
CA TYR A 98 -0.33 -16.66 4.58
C TYR A 98 -0.95 -17.87 3.87
N GLU A 99 -0.31 -19.03 3.89
CA GLU A 99 -0.88 -20.27 3.38
C GLU A 99 -2.17 -20.64 4.13
N ILE A 100 -2.16 -20.57 5.47
CA ILE A 100 -3.33 -20.82 6.30
C ILE A 100 -4.39 -19.74 6.10
N LYS A 101 -3.99 -18.45 6.07
CA LYS A 101 -4.90 -17.33 5.82
C LYS A 101 -5.60 -17.48 4.46
N ASN A 102 -4.85 -17.76 3.40
CA ASN A 102 -5.36 -17.97 2.05
C ASN A 102 -6.34 -19.15 2.00
N GLN A 103 -5.96 -20.30 2.57
CA GLN A 103 -6.83 -21.48 2.59
C GLN A 103 -8.13 -21.21 3.35
N THR A 104 -8.07 -20.44 4.43
CA THR A 104 -9.27 -20.08 5.20
C THR A 104 -10.23 -19.22 4.38
N ILE A 105 -9.71 -18.20 3.66
CA ILE A 105 -10.54 -17.37 2.78
C ILE A 105 -11.13 -18.20 1.64
N LEU A 106 -10.34 -19.06 0.99
CA LEU A 106 -10.81 -19.94 -0.07
C LEU A 106 -11.97 -20.84 0.41
N ASN A 107 -11.80 -21.46 1.59
CA ASN A 107 -12.83 -22.35 2.16
C ASN A 107 -14.11 -21.58 2.49
N ARG A 108 -14.03 -20.37 3.02
CA ARG A 108 -15.20 -19.53 3.32
C ARG A 108 -15.88 -19.04 2.04
N ALA A 109 -15.10 -18.62 1.05
CA ALA A 109 -15.60 -18.15 -0.24
C ALA A 109 -16.14 -19.30 -1.14
N ALA A 110 -15.83 -20.56 -0.86
CA ALA A 110 -16.32 -21.72 -1.63
C ALA A 110 -17.84 -21.89 -1.61
N LEU A 111 -18.52 -21.25 -0.65
CA LEU A 111 -19.99 -21.21 -0.56
C LEU A 111 -20.63 -20.29 -1.60
N PHE A 112 -19.85 -19.45 -2.26
CA PHE A 112 -20.28 -18.45 -3.23
C PHE A 112 -19.76 -18.77 -4.63
N LYS A 113 -20.34 -18.19 -5.68
CA LYS A 113 -19.97 -18.47 -7.08
C LYS A 113 -19.94 -17.20 -7.93
N GLY A 114 -19.07 -17.22 -8.94
CA GLY A 114 -18.97 -16.12 -9.92
C GLY A 114 -18.75 -14.78 -9.26
N GLU A 115 -19.52 -13.77 -9.64
CA GLU A 115 -19.42 -12.40 -9.15
C GLU A 115 -19.68 -12.24 -7.64
N ASP A 116 -20.37 -13.20 -7.01
CA ASP A 116 -20.55 -13.20 -5.56
C ASP A 116 -19.21 -13.39 -4.80
N ARG A 117 -18.14 -13.78 -5.49
CA ARG A 117 -16.79 -13.92 -4.96
C ARG A 117 -15.94 -12.66 -5.20
N SER A 118 -16.58 -11.51 -5.47
CA SER A 118 -15.87 -10.26 -5.70
C SER A 118 -14.98 -9.91 -4.52
N ALA A 119 -13.78 -9.47 -4.87
CA ALA A 119 -12.75 -9.09 -3.90
C ALA A 119 -11.82 -8.06 -4.54
N ARG A 120 -11.12 -7.31 -3.70
CA ARG A 120 -10.13 -6.35 -4.17
C ARG A 120 -8.99 -6.20 -3.18
N PHE A 121 -7.83 -5.90 -3.68
CA PHE A 121 -6.81 -5.25 -2.87
C PHE A 121 -7.08 -3.76 -2.82
N VAL A 122 -7.00 -3.18 -1.62
CA VAL A 122 -7.08 -1.74 -1.38
C VAL A 122 -5.74 -1.25 -0.86
N CYS A 123 -5.30 -0.08 -1.29
CA CYS A 123 -4.15 0.62 -0.74
C CYS A 123 -4.52 2.08 -0.50
N ASN A 124 -4.35 2.53 0.72
CA ASN A 124 -4.34 3.93 1.11
C ASN A 124 -2.92 4.38 1.37
N ILE A 125 -2.56 5.56 0.87
CA ILE A 125 -1.28 6.20 1.14
C ILE A 125 -1.55 7.55 1.79
N ALA A 126 -0.90 7.79 2.92
CA ALA A 126 -0.82 9.09 3.55
C ALA A 126 0.59 9.67 3.37
N ALA A 127 0.70 10.93 2.99
CA ALA A 127 1.94 11.69 2.94
C ALA A 127 1.84 12.89 3.87
N VAL A 128 2.77 13.00 4.82
CA VAL A 128 2.91 14.19 5.67
C VAL A 128 4.00 15.07 5.09
N LEU A 129 3.65 16.32 4.80
CA LEU A 129 4.54 17.32 4.23
C LEU A 129 5.39 18.01 5.32
N PRO A 130 6.44 18.77 4.97
CA PRO A 130 7.31 19.45 5.94
C PRO A 130 6.56 20.40 6.89
N ASP A 131 5.47 21.01 6.43
CA ASP A 131 4.60 21.92 7.20
C ASP A 131 3.54 21.18 8.06
N GLY A 132 3.48 19.85 7.98
CA GLY A 132 2.53 19.03 8.72
C GLY A 132 1.20 18.80 8.01
N ARG A 133 0.96 19.34 6.81
CA ARG A 133 -0.20 18.99 5.99
C ARG A 133 -0.16 17.51 5.59
N VAL A 134 -1.32 16.89 5.52
CA VAL A 134 -1.46 15.49 5.14
C VAL A 134 -2.19 15.36 3.81
N LEU A 135 -1.61 14.61 2.90
CA LEU A 135 -2.22 14.23 1.62
C LEU A 135 -2.61 12.78 1.67
N HIS A 136 -3.72 12.42 1.05
CA HIS A 136 -4.19 11.04 0.93
C HIS A 136 -4.41 10.65 -0.52
N THR A 137 -4.10 9.39 -0.83
CA THR A 137 -4.54 8.72 -2.06
C THR A 137 -5.01 7.32 -1.74
N GLU A 138 -5.97 6.85 -2.51
CA GLU A 138 -6.51 5.50 -2.42
C GLU A 138 -6.64 4.91 -3.81
N ALA A 139 -6.36 3.61 -3.92
CA ALA A 139 -6.66 2.86 -5.14
C ALA A 139 -6.96 1.39 -4.80
N ALA A 140 -7.67 0.75 -5.71
CA ALA A 140 -8.01 -0.66 -5.64
C ALA A 140 -7.55 -1.43 -6.89
N MET A 141 -7.32 -2.72 -6.69
CA MET A 141 -7.17 -3.71 -7.75
C MET A 141 -8.27 -4.74 -7.59
N GLU A 142 -9.28 -4.63 -8.45
CA GLU A 142 -10.46 -5.49 -8.42
C GLU A 142 -10.15 -6.89 -8.96
N GLY A 143 -10.87 -7.88 -8.45
CA GLY A 143 -10.77 -9.26 -8.85
C GLY A 143 -11.83 -10.14 -8.20
N LEU A 144 -11.59 -11.43 -8.26
CA LEU A 144 -12.45 -12.46 -7.64
C LEU A 144 -11.59 -13.38 -6.78
N ILE A 145 -12.15 -13.97 -5.73
CA ILE A 145 -11.45 -15.04 -5.02
C ILE A 145 -11.39 -16.28 -5.92
N ALA A 146 -10.18 -16.76 -6.19
CA ALA A 146 -9.91 -17.93 -7.00
C ALA A 146 -10.49 -19.22 -6.38
N ASP A 147 -10.63 -20.29 -7.17
CA ASP A 147 -11.06 -21.60 -6.64
C ASP A 147 -9.95 -22.32 -5.86
N LYS A 148 -8.71 -22.03 -6.20
CA LYS A 148 -7.49 -22.59 -5.58
C LYS A 148 -6.35 -21.57 -5.70
N PRO A 149 -5.32 -21.66 -4.84
CA PRO A 149 -4.15 -20.80 -4.98
C PRO A 149 -3.41 -21.16 -6.26
N ALA A 150 -2.88 -20.14 -6.95
CA ALA A 150 -2.02 -20.27 -8.12
C ALA A 150 -0.93 -19.20 -8.13
N GLY A 151 0.17 -19.47 -8.84
CA GLY A 151 1.33 -18.57 -8.93
C GLY A 151 2.25 -18.63 -7.72
N GLY A 152 3.42 -18.02 -7.86
CA GLY A 152 4.46 -17.99 -6.82
C GLY A 152 5.11 -16.62 -6.67
N GLU A 153 4.67 -15.65 -7.47
CA GLU A 153 5.18 -14.28 -7.38
C GLU A 153 4.39 -13.47 -6.35
N GLY A 154 5.01 -12.38 -5.88
CA GLY A 154 4.36 -11.49 -4.92
C GLY A 154 4.40 -12.00 -3.48
N PHE A 155 3.39 -11.67 -2.69
CA PHE A 155 3.29 -12.02 -1.28
C PHE A 155 1.83 -11.96 -0.80
N GLY A 156 1.60 -12.45 0.42
CA GLY A 156 0.30 -12.29 1.07
C GLY A 156 -0.82 -13.08 0.41
N TYR A 157 -1.84 -12.38 -0.02
CA TYR A 157 -3.04 -12.94 -0.64
C TYR A 157 -2.98 -12.97 -2.18
N ASP A 158 -1.85 -12.62 -2.80
CA ASP A 158 -1.68 -12.64 -4.26
C ASP A 158 -2.10 -13.97 -4.90
N PRO A 159 -1.80 -15.15 -4.33
CA PRO A 159 -2.17 -16.43 -4.92
C PRO A 159 -3.67 -16.71 -5.02
N ILE A 160 -4.51 -15.95 -4.31
CA ILE A 160 -5.95 -16.19 -4.27
C ILE A 160 -6.80 -15.08 -4.86
N LEU A 161 -6.22 -13.95 -5.28
CA LEU A 161 -6.94 -12.91 -6.02
C LEU A 161 -6.79 -13.14 -7.51
N TYR A 162 -7.85 -13.66 -8.14
CA TYR A 162 -7.95 -13.86 -9.59
C TYR A 162 -8.32 -12.56 -10.28
N ILE A 163 -7.58 -12.22 -11.34
CA ILE A 163 -7.77 -11.01 -12.14
C ILE A 163 -8.42 -11.39 -13.47
N PRO A 164 -9.72 -11.13 -13.66
CA PRO A 164 -10.45 -11.58 -14.85
C PRO A 164 -9.85 -11.10 -16.17
N GLU A 165 -9.34 -9.87 -16.22
CA GLU A 165 -8.72 -9.28 -17.42
C GLU A 165 -7.53 -10.10 -17.93
N PHE A 166 -6.77 -10.72 -17.02
CA PHE A 166 -5.57 -11.50 -17.35
C PHE A 166 -5.81 -13.01 -17.32
N HIS A 167 -6.98 -13.47 -16.89
CA HIS A 167 -7.32 -14.89 -16.70
C HIS A 167 -6.33 -15.65 -15.80
N MET A 168 -5.77 -14.97 -14.79
CA MET A 168 -4.80 -15.53 -13.85
C MET A 168 -4.89 -14.86 -12.48
N THR A 169 -4.24 -15.42 -11.47
CA THR A 169 -4.14 -14.78 -10.15
C THR A 169 -3.09 -13.67 -10.15
N SER A 170 -3.17 -12.78 -9.16
CA SER A 170 -2.18 -11.72 -8.96
C SER A 170 -0.75 -12.26 -8.80
N ALA A 171 -0.60 -13.48 -8.25
CA ALA A 171 0.70 -14.15 -8.10
C ALA A 171 1.25 -14.78 -9.39
N GLU A 172 0.52 -14.76 -10.47
CA GLU A 172 0.97 -15.23 -11.80
C GLU A 172 1.33 -14.07 -12.73
N LEU A 173 1.00 -12.83 -12.35
CA LEU A 173 1.36 -11.64 -13.11
C LEU A 173 2.87 -11.36 -13.04
N THR A 174 3.43 -10.88 -14.15
CA THR A 174 4.78 -10.32 -14.13
C THR A 174 4.83 -9.05 -13.27
N MET A 175 6.01 -8.67 -12.80
CA MET A 175 6.20 -7.44 -12.02
C MET A 175 5.67 -6.20 -12.78
N ASP A 176 5.95 -6.10 -14.08
CA ASP A 176 5.50 -4.98 -14.92
C ASP A 176 3.98 -4.93 -15.06
N GLN A 177 3.34 -6.08 -15.28
CA GLN A 177 1.87 -6.17 -15.34
C GLN A 177 1.27 -5.75 -14.00
N LYS A 178 1.79 -6.30 -12.90
CA LYS A 178 1.31 -6.01 -11.55
C LYS A 178 1.48 -4.53 -11.19
N ASN A 179 2.62 -3.91 -11.48
CA ASN A 179 2.85 -2.50 -11.18
C ASN A 179 1.85 -1.57 -11.87
N ARG A 180 1.42 -1.90 -13.10
CA ARG A 180 0.46 -1.09 -13.86
C ARG A 180 -0.96 -1.13 -13.30
N ILE A 181 -1.40 -2.27 -12.76
CA ILE A 181 -2.79 -2.47 -12.32
C ILE A 181 -2.95 -2.50 -10.81
N SER A 182 -1.85 -2.68 -10.06
CA SER A 182 -1.92 -2.89 -8.63
C SER A 182 -2.48 -1.66 -7.89
N HIS A 183 -3.20 -1.94 -6.81
CA HIS A 183 -3.68 -0.95 -5.86
C HIS A 183 -2.56 -0.01 -5.39
N ARG A 184 -1.40 -0.56 -4.98
CA ARG A 184 -0.24 0.23 -4.53
C ARG A 184 0.35 1.05 -5.66
N GLY A 185 0.54 0.46 -6.84
CA GLY A 185 1.04 1.17 -8.02
C GLY A 185 0.20 2.40 -8.34
N LYS A 186 -1.12 2.22 -8.47
CA LYS A 186 -2.06 3.31 -8.75
C LYS A 186 -2.08 4.38 -7.64
N ALA A 187 -2.10 3.96 -6.37
CA ALA A 187 -2.11 4.90 -5.24
C ALA A 187 -0.80 5.71 -5.16
N LEU A 188 0.35 5.08 -5.43
CA LEU A 188 1.66 5.75 -5.47
C LEU A 188 1.80 6.72 -6.65
N GLU A 189 1.32 6.35 -7.84
CA GLU A 189 1.31 7.27 -8.99
C GLU A 189 0.47 8.51 -8.68
N ALA A 190 -0.73 8.33 -8.13
CA ALA A 190 -1.58 9.44 -7.73
C ALA A 190 -0.92 10.31 -6.63
N MET A 191 -0.20 9.69 -5.68
CA MET A 191 0.53 10.43 -4.65
C MET A 191 1.72 11.19 -5.24
N LYS A 192 2.44 10.58 -6.18
CA LYS A 192 3.53 11.21 -6.91
C LYS A 192 3.09 12.51 -7.61
N ASP A 193 1.93 12.49 -8.25
CA ASP A 193 1.39 13.66 -8.92
C ASP A 193 1.03 14.77 -7.91
N LYS A 194 0.38 14.43 -6.80
CA LYS A 194 0.12 15.39 -5.72
C LYS A 194 1.40 15.99 -5.12
N LEU A 195 2.43 15.17 -4.92
CA LEU A 195 3.72 15.66 -4.42
C LEU A 195 4.41 16.61 -5.41
N LYS A 196 4.37 16.29 -6.71
CA LYS A 196 4.92 17.20 -7.75
C LYS A 196 4.24 18.58 -7.75
N GLU A 197 2.93 18.59 -7.62
CA GLU A 197 2.13 19.81 -7.55
C GLU A 197 2.54 20.65 -6.34
N GLN A 198 2.56 20.06 -5.14
CA GLN A 198 2.93 20.77 -3.91
C GLN A 198 4.39 21.25 -3.89
N LEU A 199 5.32 20.44 -4.34
CA LEU A 199 6.74 20.81 -4.42
C LEU A 199 7.04 21.83 -5.55
N GLY A 200 6.18 21.88 -6.57
CA GLY A 200 6.25 22.87 -7.64
C GLY A 200 5.76 24.25 -7.18
N GLU A 201 4.69 24.32 -6.40
CA GLU A 201 4.14 25.54 -5.81
C GLU A 201 5.13 26.20 -4.83
N GLU A 202 5.78 25.42 -3.95
CA GLU A 202 6.78 25.94 -3.02
C GLU A 202 8.00 26.59 -3.72
N ARG A 203 8.38 26.11 -4.91
CA ARG A 203 9.46 26.71 -5.71
C ARG A 203 9.09 28.04 -6.35
N HIS A 204 7.81 28.27 -6.67
CA HIS A 204 7.34 29.55 -7.22
C HIS A 204 7.19 30.63 -6.15
N GLU A 205 6.70 30.29 -4.95
CA GLU A 205 6.59 31.26 -3.86
C GLU A 205 7.96 31.73 -3.33
N SER A 206 8.99 30.90 -3.38
CA SER A 206 10.34 31.27 -2.95
C SER A 206 11.09 32.15 -3.95
N THR A 207 10.64 32.27 -5.20
CA THR A 207 11.24 33.15 -6.23
C THR A 207 10.62 34.54 -6.28
N ASP A 208 9.44 34.73 -5.73
CA ASP A 208 8.76 36.06 -5.72
C ASP A 208 9.11 36.93 -4.51
N CYS A 209 9.99 36.46 -3.61
CA CYS A 209 10.46 37.21 -2.42
C CYS A 209 11.91 37.70 -2.52
N GLN A 210 12.42 38.03 -3.73
CA GLN A 210 13.71 38.72 -3.91
C GLN A 210 13.58 40.07 -4.59
#